data_b6a4d36fb7d62a8e829868f5dd1277bb
#
_entry.id   b6a4d36fb7d62a8e829868f5dd1277bb
#
_cell.length_a   1.000
_cell.length_b   1.000
_cell.length_c   1.000
_cell.angle_alpha   90.00
_cell.angle_beta   90.00
_cell.angle_gamma   90.00
#
_symmetry.space_group_name_H-M   'P 1'
#
loop_
_entity.id
_entity.type
_entity.pdbx_description
1 polymer ?
#
loop_
_entity_poly.entity_id
_entity_poly.type
_entity_poly.pdbx_seq_one_letter_code
_entity_poly.pdbx_strand_id
1 'polypeptide(L)'
;TPEEKTHMSELAQEYNFTYMHTPIYLEESVELMLQMIPGMKRLIFLGDGIYPNPEYDQRLRELIQTKYPQLEYKYISSRTNTLHQLYNAVRKADKTTGILVSTWFTESFTSDSFLINAYRSISSISAPLFTIRYAGMDDGGMVGGYMYNEQAFTKQLLKTIDDILGGKRASDIPFYEPQEAHPTFNYTRLINKGLDPKRCPDDTIFYDKPVHFLNKYKWFILIVLMAFALMAVTQQKRIQMLKVLRRAQQNEIETNAQYINLVDNMPILYMKEQVIWDKEGNIIDSIYRDVNRYFERCFLPKSDIIGKRASEIFPESLPEFTHFMELTLKEKKSITFPYYFKTVNIFYDVVLNCSTEPDTVDVFCMDSTELHNAQQMLIATNHKLSMALEVA
;
A
#
# COMPACT_ATOMS: atom_id res chain seq x y z
N THR A 1 -60.66 4.93 11.00
CA THR A 1 -61.37 4.22 12.08
C THR A 1 -61.59 2.76 11.66
N PRO A 2 -61.89 1.80 12.57
CA PRO A 2 -62.22 0.44 12.21
C PRO A 2 -63.40 0.31 11.21
N GLU A 3 -64.38 1.20 11.35
CA GLU A 3 -65.53 1.28 10.46
C GLU A 3 -65.12 1.69 9.05
N GLU A 4 -64.25 2.68 8.88
CA GLU A 4 -63.71 3.09 7.58
C GLU A 4 -62.91 1.97 6.91
N LYS A 5 -62.10 1.21 7.69
CA LYS A 5 -61.32 0.07 7.15
C LYS A 5 -62.28 -1.05 6.66
N THR A 6 -63.38 -1.29 7.35
CA THR A 6 -64.38 -2.30 6.93
C THR A 6 -65.03 -1.87 5.63
N HIS A 7 -65.45 -0.62 5.53
CA HIS A 7 -66.06 -0.04 4.31
C HIS A 7 -65.08 -0.07 3.13
N MET A 8 -63.81 0.30 3.31
CA MET A 8 -62.79 0.22 2.27
C MET A 8 -62.54 -1.19 1.76
N SER A 9 -62.61 -2.22 2.66
CA SER A 9 -62.46 -3.61 2.27
C SER A 9 -63.61 -4.12 1.38
N GLU A 10 -64.83 -3.69 1.67
CA GLU A 10 -66.03 -3.98 0.85
C GLU A 10 -65.92 -3.33 -0.54
N LEU A 11 -65.58 -2.05 -0.57
CA LEU A 11 -65.36 -1.32 -1.82
C LEU A 11 -64.20 -1.88 -2.66
N ALA A 12 -63.13 -2.41 -2.03
CA ALA A 12 -62.01 -3.04 -2.73
C ALA A 12 -62.45 -4.25 -3.54
N GLN A 13 -63.40 -5.05 -3.05
CA GLN A 13 -63.93 -6.18 -3.81
C GLN A 13 -64.81 -5.76 -4.98
N GLU A 14 -65.56 -4.69 -4.82
CA GLU A 14 -66.43 -4.11 -5.85
C GLU A 14 -65.61 -3.48 -7.00
N TYR A 15 -64.59 -2.67 -6.66
CA TYR A 15 -63.83 -1.83 -7.62
C TYR A 15 -62.44 -2.37 -7.94
N ASN A 16 -62.05 -3.56 -7.46
CA ASN A 16 -60.77 -4.20 -7.69
C ASN A 16 -59.55 -3.33 -7.40
N PHE A 17 -59.43 -2.83 -6.19
CA PHE A 17 -58.26 -2.06 -5.75
C PHE A 17 -57.65 -2.63 -4.46
N THR A 18 -56.40 -2.26 -4.20
CA THR A 18 -55.75 -2.38 -2.89
C THR A 18 -55.30 -0.99 -2.42
N TYR A 19 -54.97 -0.86 -1.15
CA TYR A 19 -54.62 0.40 -0.54
C TYR A 19 -53.37 0.28 0.31
N MET A 20 -52.49 1.29 0.17
CA MET A 20 -51.30 1.44 1.00
C MET A 20 -51.43 2.73 1.82
N HIS A 21 -51.51 2.58 3.14
CA HIS A 21 -51.66 3.71 4.05
C HIS A 21 -50.30 4.40 4.30
N THR A 22 -50.31 5.73 4.30
CA THR A 22 -49.17 6.58 4.69
C THR A 22 -49.50 7.31 5.99
N PRO A 23 -49.26 6.71 7.15
CA PRO A 23 -49.66 7.30 8.43
C PRO A 23 -48.88 8.60 8.72
N ILE A 24 -49.53 9.50 9.46
CA ILE A 24 -48.94 10.76 9.93
C ILE A 24 -48.92 10.73 11.46
N TYR A 25 -47.72 10.96 12.00
CA TYR A 25 -47.41 10.86 13.44
C TYR A 25 -47.29 12.29 14.01
N LEU A 26 -48.45 12.94 14.28
CA LEU A 26 -48.45 14.33 14.74
C LEU A 26 -47.97 14.49 16.17
N GLU A 27 -48.43 13.63 17.06
CA GLU A 27 -48.01 13.66 18.48
C GLU A 27 -46.53 13.39 18.63
N GLU A 28 -46.07 12.31 18.03
CA GLU A 28 -44.63 11.90 18.04
C GLU A 28 -43.74 12.99 17.39
N SER A 29 -44.27 13.67 16.38
CA SER A 29 -43.56 14.80 15.76
C SER A 29 -43.42 15.99 16.72
N VAL A 30 -44.47 16.33 17.48
CA VAL A 30 -44.39 17.37 18.51
C VAL A 30 -43.47 16.99 19.64
N GLU A 31 -43.50 15.74 20.12
CA GLU A 31 -42.59 15.23 21.14
C GLU A 31 -41.15 15.29 20.69
N LEU A 32 -40.88 14.85 19.45
CA LEU A 32 -39.55 14.94 18.84
C LEU A 32 -39.03 16.36 18.76
N MET A 33 -39.90 17.31 18.35
CA MET A 33 -39.54 18.73 18.28
C MET A 33 -39.24 19.31 19.66
N LEU A 34 -39.97 18.94 20.71
CA LEU A 34 -39.71 19.36 22.08
C LEU A 34 -38.39 18.81 22.62
N GLN A 35 -38.04 17.60 22.24
CA GLN A 35 -36.75 16.96 22.58
C GLN A 35 -35.58 17.67 21.87
N MET A 36 -35.74 17.99 20.60
CA MET A 36 -34.70 18.57 19.76
C MET A 36 -34.52 20.07 19.98
N ILE A 37 -35.60 20.81 20.41
CA ILE A 37 -35.58 22.25 20.67
C ILE A 37 -35.81 22.50 22.17
N PRO A 38 -34.74 22.54 22.99
CA PRO A 38 -34.91 22.81 24.42
C PRO A 38 -35.57 24.16 24.68
N GLY A 39 -36.62 24.14 25.50
CA GLY A 39 -37.37 25.36 25.82
C GLY A 39 -38.18 25.92 24.68
N MET A 40 -38.64 25.05 23.76
CA MET A 40 -39.59 25.41 22.72
C MET A 40 -40.83 26.08 23.33
N LYS A 41 -41.20 27.27 22.81
CA LYS A 41 -42.32 28.08 23.28
C LYS A 41 -43.42 28.17 22.26
N ARG A 42 -43.09 28.00 20.98
CA ARG A 42 -44.03 28.18 19.88
C ARG A 42 -43.90 27.04 18.88
N LEU A 43 -45.07 26.57 18.41
CA LEU A 43 -45.20 25.64 17.30
C LEU A 43 -45.93 26.33 16.14
N ILE A 44 -45.28 26.42 14.99
CA ILE A 44 -45.91 26.87 13.75
C ILE A 44 -46.13 25.64 12.85
N PHE A 45 -47.38 25.41 12.48
CA PHE A 45 -47.74 24.38 11.49
C PHE A 45 -48.00 25.05 10.13
N LEU A 46 -47.33 24.49 9.11
CA LEU A 46 -47.48 24.99 7.72
C LEU A 46 -48.19 23.93 6.87
N GLY A 47 -49.27 24.36 6.20
CA GLY A 47 -50.02 23.48 5.31
C GLY A 47 -50.81 24.23 4.23
N ASP A 48 -51.22 23.53 3.17
CA ASP A 48 -51.95 24.09 2.04
C ASP A 48 -53.42 24.13 2.31
N GLY A 49 -54.09 24.29 3.17
CA GLY A 49 -55.54 24.41 3.38
C GLY A 49 -56.43 23.39 2.62
N ILE A 50 -55.83 22.37 1.99
CA ILE A 50 -56.50 21.26 1.30
C ILE A 50 -56.50 20.06 2.23
N TYR A 51 -57.52 19.21 2.11
CA TYR A 51 -57.56 17.93 2.82
C TYR A 51 -56.27 17.13 2.57
N PRO A 52 -55.62 16.59 3.60
CA PRO A 52 -56.09 16.49 5.02
C PRO A 52 -55.49 17.55 5.98
N ASN A 53 -54.83 18.60 5.50
CA ASN A 53 -54.16 19.58 6.39
C ASN A 53 -55.11 20.32 7.37
N PRO A 54 -56.34 20.69 7.03
CA PRO A 54 -57.26 21.23 8.01
C PRO A 54 -57.58 20.25 9.17
N GLU A 55 -57.63 18.96 8.89
CA GLU A 55 -57.81 17.93 9.92
C GLU A 55 -56.55 17.82 10.81
N TYR A 56 -55.37 17.89 10.23
CA TYR A 56 -54.11 17.92 10.99
C TYR A 56 -54.00 19.16 11.88
N ASP A 57 -54.43 20.34 11.37
CA ASP A 57 -54.50 21.54 12.19
C ASP A 57 -55.45 21.36 13.38
N GLN A 58 -56.61 20.80 13.15
CA GLN A 58 -57.57 20.55 14.25
C GLN A 58 -56.96 19.61 15.28
N ARG A 59 -56.41 18.49 14.87
CA ARG A 59 -55.78 17.50 15.76
C ARG A 59 -54.61 18.11 16.54
N LEU A 60 -53.78 18.93 15.90
CA LEU A 60 -52.67 19.63 16.58
C LEU A 60 -53.18 20.66 17.59
N ARG A 61 -54.27 21.41 17.29
CA ARG A 61 -54.88 22.31 18.28
C ARG A 61 -55.35 21.57 19.50
N GLU A 62 -56.08 20.48 19.33
CA GLU A 62 -56.57 19.62 20.43
C GLU A 62 -55.41 19.05 21.24
N LEU A 63 -54.37 18.54 20.56
CA LEU A 63 -53.17 18.01 21.20
C LEU A 63 -52.45 19.08 22.03
N ILE A 64 -52.22 20.28 21.46
CA ILE A 64 -51.52 21.34 22.17
C ILE A 64 -52.36 21.84 23.35
N GLN A 65 -53.63 22.04 23.17
CA GLN A 65 -54.51 22.51 24.26
C GLN A 65 -54.60 21.52 25.44
N THR A 66 -54.56 20.22 25.13
CA THR A 66 -54.70 19.19 26.17
C THR A 66 -53.37 18.76 26.81
N LYS A 67 -52.34 18.55 26.00
CA LYS A 67 -51.09 17.95 26.48
C LYS A 67 -49.96 18.98 26.65
N TYR A 68 -49.95 20.07 25.86
CA TYR A 68 -48.90 21.08 25.84
C TYR A 68 -49.40 22.52 25.93
N PRO A 69 -50.26 22.89 26.91
CA PRO A 69 -50.89 24.21 26.97
C PRO A 69 -49.93 25.38 27.11
N GLN A 70 -48.69 25.12 27.44
CA GLN A 70 -47.61 26.12 27.51
C GLN A 70 -47.09 26.54 26.11
N LEU A 71 -47.42 25.82 25.03
CA LEU A 71 -46.97 26.16 23.69
C LEU A 71 -47.96 27.11 22.99
N GLU A 72 -47.40 28.17 22.45
CA GLU A 72 -48.16 29.00 21.51
C GLU A 72 -48.30 28.25 20.17
N TYR A 73 -49.50 27.99 19.72
CA TYR A 73 -49.74 27.28 18.46
C TYR A 73 -50.26 28.24 17.38
N LYS A 74 -49.71 28.15 16.17
CA LYS A 74 -50.13 28.92 15.01
C LYS A 74 -50.17 28.07 13.74
N TYR A 75 -51.33 28.04 13.06
CA TYR A 75 -51.45 27.46 11.72
C TYR A 75 -51.31 28.54 10.67
N ILE A 76 -50.49 28.31 9.66
CA ILE A 76 -50.32 29.15 8.47
C ILE A 76 -50.67 28.31 7.24
N SER A 77 -51.78 28.69 6.60
CA SER A 77 -52.34 27.99 5.45
C SER A 77 -52.09 28.74 4.15
N SER A 78 -51.77 28.06 3.08
CA SER A 78 -51.69 28.60 1.74
C SER A 78 -53.03 29.13 1.22
N ARG A 79 -54.12 28.68 1.84
CA ARG A 79 -55.47 29.16 1.49
C ARG A 79 -55.67 30.64 1.84
N THR A 80 -54.96 31.10 2.88
CA THR A 80 -55.15 32.48 3.41
C THR A 80 -53.87 33.30 3.33
N ASN A 81 -52.75 32.72 2.95
CA ASN A 81 -51.46 33.40 2.90
C ASN A 81 -50.73 33.09 1.59
N THR A 82 -50.08 34.10 1.02
CA THR A 82 -49.17 33.97 -0.08
C THR A 82 -47.79 33.42 0.42
N LEU A 83 -46.98 32.93 -0.50
CA LEU A 83 -45.60 32.49 -0.18
C LEU A 83 -44.79 33.62 0.49
N HIS A 84 -44.97 34.87 0.04
CA HIS A 84 -44.30 36.01 0.65
C HIS A 84 -44.77 36.26 2.10
N GLN A 85 -46.06 36.12 2.37
CA GLN A 85 -46.64 36.24 3.72
C GLN A 85 -46.16 35.11 4.62
N LEU A 86 -46.11 33.86 4.09
CA LEU A 86 -45.51 32.73 4.77
C LEU A 86 -44.06 33.02 5.15
N TYR A 87 -43.22 33.42 4.18
CA TYR A 87 -41.81 33.73 4.44
C TYR A 87 -41.66 34.83 5.52
N ASN A 88 -42.46 35.92 5.42
CA ASN A 88 -42.44 36.99 6.42
C ASN A 88 -42.87 36.54 7.82
N ALA A 89 -43.75 35.56 7.91
CA ALA A 89 -44.21 35.02 9.19
C ALA A 89 -43.12 34.11 9.84
N VAL A 90 -42.42 33.30 9.03
CA VAL A 90 -41.46 32.32 9.55
C VAL A 90 -40.03 32.87 9.70
N ARG A 91 -39.62 33.89 8.90
CA ARG A 91 -38.27 34.47 8.98
C ARG A 91 -37.92 35.09 10.34
N LYS A 92 -38.95 35.45 11.11
CA LYS A 92 -38.83 36.04 12.47
C LYS A 92 -38.82 34.94 13.56
N ALA A 93 -38.92 33.66 13.16
CA ALA A 93 -38.89 32.55 14.10
C ALA A 93 -37.51 32.49 14.77
N ASP A 94 -37.51 32.43 16.08
CA ASP A 94 -36.33 32.33 16.90
C ASP A 94 -35.98 30.85 17.22
N LYS A 95 -34.93 30.64 18.00
CA LYS A 95 -34.48 29.31 18.40
C LYS A 95 -35.46 28.56 19.30
N THR A 96 -36.48 29.21 19.83
CA THR A 96 -37.56 28.59 20.65
C THR A 96 -38.79 28.29 19.86
N THR A 97 -38.78 28.52 18.55
CA THR A 97 -39.89 28.24 17.65
C THR A 97 -39.62 26.98 16.84
N GLY A 98 -40.48 25.99 16.96
CA GLY A 98 -40.49 24.81 16.07
C GLY A 98 -41.43 25.06 14.90
N ILE A 99 -41.00 24.69 13.70
CA ILE A 99 -41.82 24.82 12.49
C ILE A 99 -42.03 23.41 11.93
N LEU A 100 -43.29 22.97 11.90
CA LEU A 100 -43.72 21.69 11.36
C LEU A 100 -44.37 21.90 10.00
N VAL A 101 -43.85 21.28 8.96
CA VAL A 101 -44.27 21.44 7.58
C VAL A 101 -45.01 20.20 7.10
N SER A 102 -46.19 20.37 6.53
CA SER A 102 -46.90 19.34 5.78
C SER A 102 -46.67 19.53 4.28
N THR A 103 -47.62 20.14 3.58
CA THR A 103 -47.61 20.37 2.14
C THR A 103 -47.89 21.82 1.82
N TRP A 104 -47.37 22.28 0.68
CA TRP A 104 -47.71 23.62 0.14
C TRP A 104 -47.79 23.52 -1.38
N PHE A 105 -48.86 22.83 -1.86
CA PHE A 105 -49.06 22.57 -3.29
C PHE A 105 -49.72 23.70 -4.03
N THR A 106 -50.59 24.47 -3.34
CA THR A 106 -51.38 25.54 -3.96
C THR A 106 -51.25 26.83 -3.19
N GLU A 107 -51.33 27.93 -3.91
CA GLU A 107 -51.38 29.28 -3.36
C GLU A 107 -52.73 29.90 -3.72
N SER A 108 -53.32 30.66 -2.79
CA SER A 108 -54.73 31.17 -2.93
C SER A 108 -54.97 32.05 -4.13
N PHE A 109 -53.94 32.63 -4.75
CA PHE A 109 -54.11 33.69 -5.75
C PHE A 109 -53.27 33.48 -7.01
N THR A 110 -52.46 32.45 -7.11
CA THR A 110 -51.64 32.13 -8.29
C THR A 110 -51.58 30.63 -8.49
N SER A 111 -51.83 30.17 -9.71
CA SER A 111 -51.88 28.74 -10.06
C SER A 111 -50.52 28.03 -10.16
N ASP A 112 -49.40 28.73 -9.90
CA ASP A 112 -48.06 28.24 -10.33
C ASP A 112 -47.00 28.10 -9.22
N SER A 113 -47.38 28.04 -7.93
CA SER A 113 -46.36 27.79 -6.93
C SER A 113 -46.10 26.28 -6.75
N PHE A 114 -44.99 25.82 -7.30
CA PHE A 114 -44.52 24.47 -7.05
C PHE A 114 -44.03 24.31 -5.61
N LEU A 115 -44.38 23.20 -5.00
CA LEU A 115 -43.99 22.79 -3.66
C LEU A 115 -42.48 23.03 -3.37
N ILE A 116 -41.63 22.71 -4.32
CA ILE A 116 -40.17 22.90 -4.23
C ILE A 116 -39.79 24.38 -4.06
N ASN A 117 -40.48 25.31 -4.72
CA ASN A 117 -40.21 26.75 -4.59
C ASN A 117 -40.59 27.28 -3.21
N ALA A 118 -41.70 26.79 -2.65
CA ALA A 118 -42.11 27.14 -1.30
C ALA A 118 -41.07 26.67 -0.28
N TYR A 119 -40.63 25.41 -0.37
CA TYR A 119 -39.63 24.86 0.52
C TYR A 119 -38.27 25.55 0.40
N ARG A 120 -37.78 25.82 -0.81
CA ARG A 120 -36.52 26.57 -1.04
C ARG A 120 -36.61 27.99 -0.45
N SER A 121 -37.75 28.66 -0.56
CA SER A 121 -37.91 30.00 -0.01
C SER A 121 -37.79 30.04 1.52
N ILE A 122 -38.30 29.02 2.21
CA ILE A 122 -38.23 28.95 3.67
C ILE A 122 -37.01 28.22 4.19
N SER A 123 -36.28 27.48 3.35
CA SER A 123 -35.07 26.72 3.76
C SER A 123 -33.94 27.60 4.29
N SER A 124 -33.86 28.86 3.84
CA SER A 124 -32.84 29.83 4.25
C SER A 124 -33.08 30.45 5.63
N ILE A 125 -34.24 30.26 6.26
CA ILE A 125 -34.51 30.78 7.61
C ILE A 125 -33.64 30.07 8.65
N SER A 126 -33.35 30.75 9.77
CA SER A 126 -32.50 30.20 10.83
C SER A 126 -33.19 29.11 11.66
N ALA A 127 -34.49 29.13 11.79
CA ALA A 127 -35.24 28.13 12.54
C ALA A 127 -35.21 26.76 11.83
N PRO A 128 -35.18 25.65 12.59
CA PRO A 128 -35.24 24.32 12.02
C PRO A 128 -36.63 23.99 11.48
N LEU A 129 -36.69 23.43 10.27
CA LEU A 129 -37.93 23.01 9.63
C LEU A 129 -38.07 21.50 9.79
N PHE A 130 -39.07 21.07 10.58
CA PHE A 130 -39.46 19.68 10.67
C PHE A 130 -40.52 19.34 9.66
N THR A 131 -40.67 18.10 9.28
CA THR A 131 -41.70 17.65 8.32
C THR A 131 -42.41 16.41 8.85
N ILE A 132 -43.67 16.25 8.48
CA ILE A 132 -44.46 15.03 8.75
C ILE A 132 -44.42 14.04 7.59
N ARG A 133 -43.71 14.36 6.50
CA ARG A 133 -43.60 13.55 5.29
C ARG A 133 -42.17 13.63 4.74
N TYR A 134 -41.80 12.67 3.91
CA TYR A 134 -40.50 12.71 3.20
C TYR A 134 -40.35 13.87 2.23
N ALA A 135 -41.46 14.45 1.79
CA ALA A 135 -41.43 15.63 0.89
C ALA A 135 -40.60 16.77 1.51
N GLY A 136 -39.63 17.28 0.75
CA GLY A 136 -38.72 18.34 1.20
C GLY A 136 -37.46 17.86 1.94
N MET A 137 -37.31 16.57 2.17
CA MET A 137 -36.10 16.00 2.79
C MET A 137 -34.88 16.13 1.88
N ASP A 138 -35.01 15.99 0.58
CA ASP A 138 -33.88 16.12 -0.36
C ASP A 138 -33.54 17.58 -0.65
N ASP A 139 -34.46 18.33 -1.31
CA ASP A 139 -34.17 19.68 -1.80
C ASP A 139 -34.88 20.81 -1.01
N GLY A 140 -35.81 20.46 -0.15
CA GLY A 140 -36.68 21.42 0.54
C GLY A 140 -36.11 22.04 1.81
N GLY A 141 -34.91 21.66 2.25
CA GLY A 141 -34.27 22.23 3.44
C GLY A 141 -34.83 21.75 4.78
N MET A 142 -35.67 20.71 4.79
CA MET A 142 -36.19 20.12 6.03
C MET A 142 -35.07 19.44 6.80
N VAL A 143 -35.04 19.56 8.13
CA VAL A 143 -34.08 18.90 8.98
C VAL A 143 -34.45 17.46 9.21
N GLY A 144 -35.72 17.13 9.30
CA GLY A 144 -36.24 15.80 9.57
C GLY A 144 -37.61 15.82 10.21
N GLY A 145 -38.02 14.67 10.74
CA GLY A 145 -39.31 14.49 11.41
C GLY A 145 -39.52 13.05 11.89
N TYR A 146 -40.69 12.77 12.40
CA TYR A 146 -41.09 11.41 12.78
C TYR A 146 -41.94 10.81 11.64
N MET A 147 -41.43 9.73 11.02
CA MET A 147 -41.99 9.23 9.76
C MET A 147 -41.92 7.68 9.72
N TYR A 148 -42.84 7.08 8.93
CA TYR A 148 -42.74 5.65 8.64
C TYR A 148 -41.46 5.31 7.88
N ASN A 149 -41.04 4.03 7.93
CA ASN A 149 -39.86 3.57 7.18
C ASN A 149 -40.13 3.56 5.67
N GLU A 150 -39.61 4.58 4.96
CA GLU A 150 -39.82 4.75 3.52
C GLU A 150 -39.24 3.60 2.69
N GLN A 151 -38.11 3.04 3.10
CA GLN A 151 -37.49 1.93 2.36
C GLN A 151 -38.35 0.67 2.44
N ALA A 152 -38.89 0.36 3.63
CA ALA A 152 -39.79 -0.74 3.82
C ALA A 152 -41.11 -0.52 3.05
N PHE A 153 -41.66 0.69 3.08
CA PHE A 153 -42.85 1.07 2.33
C PHE A 153 -42.63 0.93 0.81
N THR A 154 -41.54 1.46 0.28
CA THR A 154 -41.21 1.38 -1.17
C THR A 154 -41.03 -0.06 -1.60
N LYS A 155 -40.34 -0.90 -0.80
CA LYS A 155 -40.18 -2.33 -1.08
C LYS A 155 -41.53 -3.04 -1.17
N GLN A 156 -42.44 -2.74 -0.24
CA GLN A 156 -43.78 -3.32 -0.26
C GLN A 156 -44.62 -2.80 -1.45
N LEU A 157 -44.49 -1.51 -1.79
CA LEU A 157 -45.13 -0.95 -2.96
C LEU A 157 -44.73 -1.64 -4.26
N LEU A 158 -43.40 -1.81 -4.45
CA LEU A 158 -42.87 -2.53 -5.61
C LEU A 158 -43.38 -3.98 -5.69
N LYS A 159 -43.38 -4.69 -4.54
CA LYS A 159 -43.93 -6.03 -4.46
C LYS A 159 -45.41 -6.07 -4.83
N THR A 160 -46.19 -5.08 -4.36
CA THR A 160 -47.62 -4.99 -4.68
C THR A 160 -47.85 -4.75 -6.18
N ILE A 161 -47.04 -3.90 -6.81
CA ILE A 161 -47.05 -3.65 -8.25
C ILE A 161 -46.69 -4.95 -9.03
N ASP A 162 -45.63 -5.65 -8.62
CA ASP A 162 -45.21 -6.91 -9.28
C ASP A 162 -46.30 -7.99 -9.18
N ASP A 163 -46.95 -8.11 -8.01
CA ASP A 163 -48.07 -9.05 -7.82
C ASP A 163 -49.24 -8.74 -8.78
N ILE A 164 -49.60 -7.45 -8.96
CA ILE A 164 -50.66 -7.02 -9.87
C ILE A 164 -50.26 -7.27 -11.34
N LEU A 165 -49.03 -6.90 -11.73
CA LEU A 165 -48.50 -7.14 -13.07
C LEU A 165 -48.40 -8.63 -13.36
N GLY A 166 -48.16 -9.47 -12.36
CA GLY A 166 -48.16 -10.93 -12.42
C GLY A 166 -49.58 -11.55 -12.58
N GLY A 167 -50.66 -10.73 -12.63
CA GLY A 167 -52.05 -11.15 -12.84
C GLY A 167 -52.83 -11.37 -11.55
N LYS A 168 -52.33 -11.05 -10.37
CA LYS A 168 -53.10 -11.11 -9.14
C LYS A 168 -54.10 -9.97 -9.09
N ARG A 169 -55.33 -10.24 -8.70
CA ARG A 169 -56.34 -9.20 -8.55
C ARG A 169 -55.92 -8.25 -7.40
N ALA A 170 -56.05 -6.94 -7.60
CA ALA A 170 -55.69 -5.96 -6.59
C ALA A 170 -56.52 -6.16 -5.29
N SER A 171 -57.80 -6.49 -5.41
CA SER A 171 -58.71 -6.80 -4.30
C SER A 171 -58.26 -8.01 -3.44
N ASP A 172 -57.43 -8.89 -3.99
CA ASP A 172 -56.88 -10.06 -3.27
C ASP A 172 -55.58 -9.74 -2.49
N ILE A 173 -55.06 -8.54 -2.67
CA ILE A 173 -53.85 -8.05 -1.97
C ILE A 173 -54.32 -7.30 -0.71
N PRO A 174 -53.90 -7.73 0.47
CA PRO A 174 -54.23 -7.05 1.74
C PRO A 174 -53.78 -5.60 1.72
N PHE A 175 -54.57 -4.75 2.36
CA PHE A 175 -54.16 -3.36 2.61
C PHE A 175 -52.90 -3.32 3.45
N TYR A 176 -52.00 -2.44 3.08
CA TYR A 176 -50.72 -2.28 3.75
C TYR A 176 -50.70 -1.05 4.65
N GLU A 177 -50.29 -1.22 5.86
CA GLU A 177 -50.01 -0.16 6.82
C GLU A 177 -48.59 -0.35 7.36
N PRO A 178 -47.71 0.66 7.25
CA PRO A 178 -46.38 0.58 7.84
C PRO A 178 -46.43 0.31 9.34
N GLN A 179 -45.68 -0.68 9.79
CA GLN A 179 -45.65 -1.08 11.22
C GLN A 179 -44.53 -0.33 11.98
N GLU A 180 -43.56 0.23 11.28
CA GLU A 180 -42.41 0.89 11.87
C GLU A 180 -42.35 2.35 11.45
N ALA A 181 -42.15 3.21 12.45
CA ALA A 181 -41.91 4.63 12.26
C ALA A 181 -40.73 5.05 13.14
N HIS A 182 -39.92 5.95 12.62
CA HIS A 182 -38.70 6.38 13.28
C HIS A 182 -38.47 7.88 13.11
N PRO A 183 -37.77 8.53 14.07
CA PRO A 183 -37.18 9.83 13.83
C PRO A 183 -36.20 9.74 12.67
N THR A 184 -36.35 10.60 11.67
CA THR A 184 -35.53 10.58 10.47
C THR A 184 -34.99 11.98 10.22
N PHE A 185 -33.66 12.14 10.13
CA PHE A 185 -32.99 13.42 10.00
C PHE A 185 -31.94 13.43 8.89
N ASN A 186 -31.84 14.59 8.20
CA ASN A 186 -30.64 14.91 7.45
C ASN A 186 -29.56 15.43 8.42
N TYR A 187 -28.50 14.65 8.62
CA TYR A 187 -27.47 14.93 9.62
C TYR A 187 -26.78 16.28 9.41
N THR A 188 -26.43 16.60 8.17
CA THR A 188 -25.75 17.86 7.83
C THR A 188 -26.66 19.06 8.12
N ARG A 189 -27.94 19.01 7.75
CA ARG A 189 -28.90 20.08 8.00
C ARG A 189 -29.21 20.25 9.48
N LEU A 190 -29.33 19.16 10.21
CA LEU A 190 -29.56 19.16 11.65
C LEU A 190 -28.46 19.97 12.36
N ILE A 191 -27.19 19.69 12.04
CA ILE A 191 -26.05 20.44 12.59
C ILE A 191 -26.06 21.92 12.14
N ASN A 192 -26.29 22.16 10.84
CA ASN A 192 -26.29 23.53 10.29
C ASN A 192 -27.41 24.42 10.90
N LYS A 193 -28.50 23.82 11.34
CA LYS A 193 -29.57 24.52 12.07
C LYS A 193 -29.31 24.61 13.57
N GLY A 194 -28.16 24.14 14.07
CA GLY A 194 -27.75 24.23 15.46
C GLY A 194 -28.46 23.25 16.40
N LEU A 195 -29.04 22.18 15.86
CA LEU A 195 -29.59 21.08 16.65
C LEU A 195 -28.51 20.10 17.06
N ASP A 196 -28.59 19.58 18.29
CA ASP A 196 -27.61 18.61 18.81
C ASP A 196 -28.00 17.17 18.44
N PRO A 197 -27.20 16.44 17.64
CA PRO A 197 -27.49 15.05 17.29
C PRO A 197 -27.59 14.10 18.49
N LYS A 198 -26.98 14.45 19.62
CA LYS A 198 -27.06 13.64 20.87
C LYS A 198 -28.45 13.67 21.52
N ARG A 199 -29.29 14.59 21.09
CA ARG A 199 -30.69 14.68 21.55
C ARG A 199 -31.63 13.85 20.71
N CYS A 200 -31.18 13.29 19.60
CA CYS A 200 -32.00 12.39 18.81
C CYS A 200 -32.24 11.09 19.58
N PRO A 201 -33.45 10.50 19.46
CA PRO A 201 -33.69 9.15 19.95
C PRO A 201 -32.72 8.11 19.38
N ASP A 202 -32.51 7.00 20.09
CA ASP A 202 -31.52 5.97 19.72
C ASP A 202 -31.86 5.28 18.38
N ASP A 203 -33.12 5.19 18.05
CA ASP A 203 -33.66 4.58 16.83
C ASP A 203 -33.69 5.54 15.63
N THR A 204 -33.03 6.70 15.74
CA THR A 204 -33.01 7.73 14.68
C THR A 204 -32.26 7.26 13.43
N ILE A 205 -32.91 7.41 12.27
CA ILE A 205 -32.31 7.21 10.96
C ILE A 205 -31.68 8.52 10.47
N PHE A 206 -30.40 8.50 10.13
CA PHE A 206 -29.70 9.67 9.60
C PHE A 206 -29.40 9.52 8.11
N TYR A 207 -29.85 10.50 7.30
CA TYR A 207 -29.35 10.75 5.95
C TYR A 207 -28.10 11.63 6.00
N ASP A 208 -27.24 11.52 4.98
CA ASP A 208 -26.03 12.35 4.80
C ASP A 208 -25.12 12.43 6.02
N LYS A 209 -25.16 11.41 6.87
CA LYS A 209 -24.20 11.33 7.98
C LYS A 209 -22.81 11.08 7.40
N PRO A 210 -21.84 11.99 7.59
CA PRO A 210 -20.51 11.80 7.05
C PRO A 210 -19.89 10.53 7.63
N VAL A 211 -19.53 9.60 6.76
CA VAL A 211 -18.81 8.41 7.16
C VAL A 211 -17.40 8.82 7.54
N HIS A 212 -16.97 8.52 8.75
CA HIS A 212 -15.62 8.85 9.20
C HIS A 212 -14.61 8.32 8.18
N PHE A 213 -13.73 9.19 7.67
CA PHE A 213 -12.72 8.86 6.65
C PHE A 213 -11.97 7.57 6.97
N LEU A 214 -11.55 7.40 8.23
CA LEU A 214 -10.85 6.21 8.70
C LEU A 214 -11.69 4.93 8.56
N ASN A 215 -13.00 4.99 8.83
CA ASN A 215 -13.88 3.83 8.69
C ASN A 215 -14.16 3.48 7.23
N LYS A 216 -14.29 4.49 6.36
CA LYS A 216 -14.51 4.30 4.93
C LYS A 216 -13.31 3.68 4.23
N TYR A 217 -12.11 4.09 4.63
CA TYR A 217 -10.86 3.72 3.96
C TYR A 217 -9.94 2.80 4.79
N LYS A 218 -10.42 2.24 5.93
CA LYS A 218 -9.62 1.41 6.83
C LYS A 218 -8.87 0.27 6.14
N TRP A 219 -9.52 -0.44 5.23
CA TRP A 219 -8.89 -1.54 4.49
C TRP A 219 -7.87 -1.05 3.47
N PHE A 220 -8.14 0.07 2.80
CA PHE A 220 -7.19 0.70 1.89
C PHE A 220 -5.94 1.17 2.63
N ILE A 221 -6.12 1.85 3.77
CA ILE A 221 -5.03 2.30 4.64
C ILE A 221 -4.19 1.10 5.10
N LEU A 222 -4.83 0.01 5.52
CA LEU A 222 -4.14 -1.22 5.92
C LEU A 222 -3.29 -1.81 4.78
N ILE A 223 -3.83 -1.89 3.58
CA ILE A 223 -3.11 -2.40 2.39
C ILE A 223 -1.88 -1.52 2.10
N VAL A 224 -2.04 -0.20 2.13
CA VAL A 224 -0.94 0.75 1.92
C VAL A 224 0.15 0.58 2.98
N LEU A 225 -0.22 0.47 4.26
CA LEU A 225 0.74 0.23 5.34
C LEU A 225 1.48 -1.09 5.19
N MET A 226 0.79 -2.18 4.80
CA MET A 226 1.43 -3.47 4.51
C MET A 226 2.40 -3.38 3.33
N ALA A 227 2.04 -2.66 2.26
CA ALA A 227 2.93 -2.44 1.12
C ALA A 227 4.21 -1.69 1.53
N PHE A 228 4.09 -0.64 2.36
CA PHE A 228 5.24 0.08 2.90
C PHE A 228 6.12 -0.81 3.79
N ALA A 229 5.52 -1.63 4.66
CA ALA A 229 6.25 -2.57 5.50
C ALA A 229 7.03 -3.60 4.66
N LEU A 230 6.39 -4.16 3.64
CA LEU A 230 7.04 -5.09 2.71
C LEU A 230 8.19 -4.43 1.94
N MET A 231 8.00 -3.20 1.47
CA MET A 231 9.03 -2.40 0.82
C MET A 231 10.22 -2.15 1.77
N ALA A 232 9.97 -1.79 3.01
CA ALA A 232 11.01 -1.58 4.02
C ALA A 232 11.84 -2.85 4.27
N VAL A 233 11.17 -4.01 4.41
CA VAL A 233 11.84 -5.31 4.60
C VAL A 233 12.69 -5.69 3.37
N THR A 234 12.16 -5.49 2.16
CA THR A 234 12.90 -5.79 0.93
C THR A 234 14.12 -4.88 0.76
N GLN A 235 13.98 -3.58 1.06
CA GLN A 235 15.10 -2.64 1.05
C GLN A 235 16.17 -3.00 2.09
N GLN A 236 15.76 -3.40 3.28
CA GLN A 236 16.69 -3.82 4.34
C GLN A 236 17.49 -5.07 3.91
N LYS A 237 16.82 -6.08 3.34
CA LYS A 237 17.49 -7.27 2.77
C LYS A 237 18.46 -6.90 1.65
N ARG A 238 18.07 -5.98 0.77
CA ARG A 238 18.94 -5.49 -0.32
C ARG A 238 20.20 -4.82 0.21
N ILE A 239 20.05 -3.96 1.23
CA ILE A 239 21.20 -3.30 1.87
C ILE A 239 22.14 -4.33 2.52
N GLN A 240 21.60 -5.33 3.22
CA GLN A 240 22.39 -6.40 3.81
C GLN A 240 23.15 -7.20 2.75
N MET A 241 22.48 -7.59 1.66
CA MET A 241 23.11 -8.30 0.55
C MET A 241 24.26 -7.50 -0.08
N LEU A 242 24.06 -6.19 -0.32
CA LEU A 242 25.10 -5.31 -0.82
C LEU A 242 26.29 -5.17 0.12
N LYS A 243 26.06 -5.16 1.43
CA LYS A 243 27.15 -5.16 2.44
C LYS A 243 27.97 -6.44 2.40
N VAL A 244 27.31 -7.60 2.28
CA VAL A 244 27.99 -8.90 2.17
C VAL A 244 28.82 -8.96 0.90
N LEU A 245 28.25 -8.55 -0.24
CA LEU A 245 28.95 -8.52 -1.52
C LEU A 245 30.21 -7.62 -1.49
N ARG A 246 30.06 -6.40 -0.94
CA ARG A 246 31.21 -5.48 -0.79
C ARG A 246 32.31 -6.05 0.09
N ARG A 247 31.94 -6.72 1.19
CA ARG A 247 32.93 -7.38 2.07
C ARG A 247 33.66 -8.52 1.35
N ALA A 248 32.93 -9.32 0.58
CA ALA A 248 33.54 -10.39 -0.22
C ALA A 248 34.55 -9.84 -1.23
N GLN A 249 34.18 -8.81 -1.98
CA GLN A 249 35.08 -8.14 -2.93
C GLN A 249 36.32 -7.52 -2.24
N GLN A 250 36.11 -6.89 -1.09
CA GLN A 250 37.20 -6.28 -0.34
C GLN A 250 38.18 -7.36 0.16
N ASN A 251 37.67 -8.45 0.68
CA ASN A 251 38.50 -9.57 1.13
C ASN A 251 39.30 -10.20 -0.04
N GLU A 252 38.70 -10.33 -1.22
CA GLU A 252 39.38 -10.82 -2.42
C GLU A 252 40.54 -9.88 -2.83
N ILE A 253 40.28 -8.57 -2.84
CA ILE A 253 41.32 -7.56 -3.13
C ILE A 253 42.45 -7.63 -2.10
N GLU A 254 42.12 -7.69 -0.82
CA GLU A 254 43.12 -7.80 0.27
C GLU A 254 43.94 -9.07 0.17
N THR A 255 43.27 -10.21 -0.05
CA THR A 255 43.95 -11.51 -0.20
C THR A 255 44.90 -11.48 -1.41
N ASN A 256 44.46 -10.95 -2.53
CA ASN A 256 45.27 -10.84 -3.73
C ASN A 256 46.50 -9.92 -3.51
N ALA A 257 46.28 -8.77 -2.84
CA ALA A 257 47.36 -7.85 -2.49
C ALA A 257 48.39 -8.50 -1.54
N GLN A 258 47.92 -9.29 -0.54
CA GLN A 258 48.80 -10.04 0.35
C GLN A 258 49.60 -11.09 -0.41
N TYR A 259 48.99 -11.82 -1.34
CA TYR A 259 49.64 -12.78 -2.18
C TYR A 259 50.77 -12.15 -3.04
N ILE A 260 50.44 -11.06 -3.76
CA ILE A 260 51.43 -10.33 -4.56
C ILE A 260 52.58 -9.83 -3.68
N ASN A 261 52.27 -9.25 -2.52
CA ASN A 261 53.29 -8.75 -1.60
C ASN A 261 54.20 -9.89 -1.08
N LEU A 262 53.64 -11.06 -0.80
CA LEU A 262 54.43 -12.24 -0.37
C LEU A 262 55.39 -12.70 -1.47
N VAL A 263 54.89 -12.88 -2.69
CA VAL A 263 55.70 -13.33 -3.84
C VAL A 263 56.80 -12.32 -4.17
N ASP A 264 56.48 -11.02 -4.14
CA ASP A 264 57.44 -9.95 -4.45
C ASP A 264 58.57 -9.78 -3.42
N ASN A 265 58.30 -10.12 -2.16
CA ASN A 265 59.28 -10.00 -1.09
C ASN A 265 60.02 -11.31 -0.79
N MET A 266 59.72 -12.44 -1.46
CA MET A 266 60.48 -13.65 -1.36
C MET A 266 61.88 -13.49 -1.96
N PRO A 267 62.95 -13.90 -1.28
CA PRO A 267 64.30 -13.82 -1.81
C PRO A 267 64.61 -15.01 -2.75
N ILE A 268 63.67 -15.33 -3.62
CA ILE A 268 63.75 -16.38 -4.64
C ILE A 268 63.27 -15.81 -5.97
N LEU A 269 63.84 -16.29 -7.05
CA LEU A 269 63.34 -15.94 -8.36
C LEU A 269 62.01 -16.65 -8.59
N TYR A 270 60.99 -15.89 -8.95
CA TYR A 270 59.73 -16.42 -9.40
C TYR A 270 59.40 -15.94 -10.81
N MET A 271 59.02 -16.89 -11.65
CA MET A 271 58.59 -16.68 -13.01
C MET A 271 57.34 -17.49 -13.27
N LYS A 272 56.40 -16.92 -13.97
CA LYS A 272 55.24 -17.65 -14.53
C LYS A 272 55.44 -17.71 -16.04
N GLU A 273 55.50 -18.91 -16.58
CA GLU A 273 55.80 -19.10 -18.00
C GLU A 273 54.70 -19.93 -18.68
N GLN A 274 54.22 -19.48 -19.80
CA GLN A 274 53.31 -20.23 -20.64
C GLN A 274 54.10 -20.95 -21.74
N VAL A 275 53.95 -22.27 -21.80
CA VAL A 275 54.70 -23.10 -22.72
C VAL A 275 54.16 -23.02 -24.16
N ILE A 276 55.05 -23.20 -25.14
CA ILE A 276 54.73 -23.30 -26.58
C ILE A 276 54.99 -24.73 -27.02
N TRP A 277 53.93 -25.38 -27.52
CA TRP A 277 54.00 -26.73 -28.05
C TRP A 277 54.29 -26.76 -29.56
N ASP A 278 55.01 -27.75 -30.03
CA ASP A 278 55.07 -28.09 -31.47
C ASP A 278 53.84 -28.96 -31.88
N LYS A 279 53.84 -29.35 -33.18
CA LYS A 279 52.80 -30.22 -33.71
C LYS A 279 52.84 -31.67 -33.20
N GLU A 280 53.98 -32.05 -32.67
CA GLU A 280 54.29 -33.42 -32.17
C GLU A 280 54.05 -33.52 -30.67
N GLY A 281 53.70 -32.43 -29.97
CA GLY A 281 53.40 -32.38 -28.56
C GLY A 281 54.63 -32.26 -27.65
N ASN A 282 55.71 -31.68 -28.14
CA ASN A 282 56.88 -31.32 -27.35
C ASN A 282 56.90 -29.81 -27.08
N ILE A 283 57.43 -29.42 -25.93
CA ILE A 283 57.60 -28.00 -25.61
C ILE A 283 58.87 -27.48 -26.33
N ILE A 284 58.68 -26.49 -27.16
CA ILE A 284 59.79 -25.87 -27.96
C ILE A 284 60.24 -24.54 -27.40
N ASP A 285 59.42 -23.86 -26.63
CA ASP A 285 59.73 -22.56 -26.06
C ASP A 285 58.70 -22.24 -24.92
N SER A 286 58.93 -21.12 -24.23
CA SER A 286 57.95 -20.57 -23.30
C SER A 286 57.88 -19.06 -23.40
N ILE A 287 56.78 -18.45 -22.88
CA ILE A 287 56.55 -17.00 -22.84
C ILE A 287 56.41 -16.58 -21.37
N TYR A 288 57.21 -15.59 -20.95
CA TYR A 288 57.08 -15.00 -19.63
C TYR A 288 55.74 -14.29 -19.44
N ARG A 289 54.94 -14.75 -18.48
CA ARG A 289 53.65 -14.17 -18.13
C ARG A 289 53.70 -13.30 -16.88
N ASP A 290 54.54 -13.68 -15.93
CA ASP A 290 54.76 -12.90 -14.71
C ASP A 290 56.16 -13.17 -14.14
N VAL A 291 56.73 -12.21 -13.42
CA VAL A 291 57.96 -12.32 -12.66
C VAL A 291 57.83 -11.50 -11.37
N ASN A 292 58.46 -11.95 -10.26
CA ASN A 292 58.48 -11.17 -9.03
C ASN A 292 59.56 -10.07 -9.02
N ARG A 293 59.45 -9.17 -8.05
CA ARG A 293 60.39 -8.06 -7.88
C ARG A 293 61.82 -8.51 -7.61
N TYR A 294 62.01 -9.71 -7.02
CA TYR A 294 63.37 -10.26 -6.83
C TYR A 294 64.03 -10.60 -8.16
N PHE A 295 63.30 -11.20 -9.08
CA PHE A 295 63.75 -11.43 -10.45
C PHE A 295 64.16 -10.14 -11.17
N GLU A 296 63.32 -9.09 -11.05
CA GLU A 296 63.61 -7.77 -11.67
C GLU A 296 64.93 -7.16 -11.17
N ARG A 297 65.25 -7.38 -9.89
CA ARG A 297 66.50 -6.88 -9.31
C ARG A 297 67.74 -7.64 -9.79
N CYS A 298 67.59 -8.94 -10.10
CA CYS A 298 68.69 -9.79 -10.50
C CYS A 298 68.98 -9.78 -11.99
N PHE A 299 67.95 -9.55 -12.82
CA PHE A 299 68.06 -9.70 -14.27
C PHE A 299 67.49 -8.49 -15.02
N LEU A 300 66.21 -8.48 -15.36
CA LEU A 300 65.59 -7.47 -16.24
C LEU A 300 64.28 -6.96 -15.63
N PRO A 301 63.92 -5.68 -15.87
CA PRO A 301 62.61 -5.16 -15.47
C PRO A 301 61.47 -5.97 -16.05
N LYS A 302 60.36 -6.08 -15.33
CA LYS A 302 59.16 -6.81 -15.73
C LYS A 302 58.65 -6.31 -17.11
N SER A 303 58.72 -5.02 -17.38
CA SER A 303 58.32 -4.39 -18.68
C SER A 303 59.08 -4.98 -19.87
N ASP A 304 60.29 -5.41 -19.67
CA ASP A 304 61.19 -5.84 -20.75
C ASP A 304 61.15 -7.33 -21.02
N ILE A 305 60.58 -8.10 -20.06
CA ILE A 305 60.54 -9.59 -20.10
C ILE A 305 59.14 -10.14 -20.36
N ILE A 306 58.07 -9.50 -19.83
CA ILE A 306 56.72 -10.02 -20.00
C ILE A 306 56.32 -10.04 -21.48
N GLY A 307 55.84 -11.19 -21.96
CA GLY A 307 55.44 -11.41 -23.34
C GLY A 307 56.62 -11.82 -24.26
N LYS A 308 57.86 -11.79 -23.75
CA LYS A 308 59.02 -12.27 -24.49
C LYS A 308 59.12 -13.79 -24.37
N ARG A 309 59.81 -14.42 -25.34
CA ARG A 309 60.09 -15.84 -25.32
C ARG A 309 61.35 -16.14 -24.48
N ALA A 310 61.38 -17.33 -23.86
CA ALA A 310 62.55 -17.77 -23.12
C ALA A 310 63.77 -17.87 -24.04
N SER A 311 63.59 -18.31 -25.27
CA SER A 311 64.65 -18.35 -26.30
C SER A 311 65.25 -16.98 -26.61
N GLU A 312 64.55 -15.89 -26.40
CA GLU A 312 65.05 -14.52 -26.65
C GLU A 312 65.86 -13.99 -25.45
N ILE A 313 65.55 -14.45 -24.22
CA ILE A 313 66.11 -13.90 -22.99
C ILE A 313 67.23 -14.79 -22.45
N PHE A 314 66.97 -16.10 -22.33
CA PHE A 314 67.89 -17.08 -21.78
C PHE A 314 67.98 -18.33 -22.68
N PRO A 315 68.51 -18.21 -23.90
CA PRO A 315 68.56 -19.30 -24.90
C PRO A 315 69.32 -20.51 -24.40
N GLU A 316 70.31 -20.31 -23.54
CA GLU A 316 71.16 -21.37 -23.00
C GLU A 316 70.44 -22.27 -22.00
N SER A 317 69.44 -21.79 -21.27
CA SER A 317 68.67 -22.60 -20.30
C SER A 317 67.47 -23.31 -20.94
N LEU A 318 67.09 -22.93 -22.11
CA LEU A 318 65.86 -23.37 -22.78
C LEU A 318 65.76 -24.91 -22.91
N PRO A 319 66.79 -25.66 -23.35
CA PRO A 319 66.65 -27.08 -23.58
C PRO A 319 66.38 -27.86 -22.29
N GLU A 320 66.98 -27.44 -21.19
CA GLU A 320 66.86 -28.14 -19.89
C GLU A 320 65.54 -27.77 -19.25
N PHE A 321 65.14 -26.49 -19.30
CA PHE A 321 63.87 -26.04 -18.75
C PHE A 321 62.66 -26.59 -19.51
N THR A 322 62.71 -26.63 -20.85
CA THR A 322 61.60 -27.21 -21.65
C THR A 322 61.39 -28.67 -21.37
N HIS A 323 62.50 -29.47 -21.17
CA HIS A 323 62.43 -30.87 -20.80
C HIS A 323 61.69 -31.06 -19.45
N PHE A 324 62.06 -30.31 -18.41
CA PHE A 324 61.45 -30.46 -17.09
C PHE A 324 60.03 -29.82 -17.04
N MET A 325 59.75 -28.77 -17.79
CA MET A 325 58.38 -28.22 -17.96
C MET A 325 57.44 -29.24 -18.58
N GLU A 326 57.93 -29.96 -19.59
CA GLU A 326 57.14 -31.01 -20.25
C GLU A 326 56.81 -32.15 -19.27
N LEU A 327 57.78 -32.61 -18.49
CA LEU A 327 57.55 -33.60 -17.45
C LEU A 327 56.58 -33.10 -16.37
N THR A 328 56.72 -31.84 -15.93
CA THR A 328 55.85 -31.23 -14.92
C THR A 328 54.40 -31.21 -15.41
N LEU A 329 54.16 -30.79 -16.63
CA LEU A 329 52.80 -30.67 -17.20
C LEU A 329 52.18 -32.03 -17.53
N LYS A 330 52.98 -32.98 -18.04
CA LYS A 330 52.54 -34.37 -18.33
C LYS A 330 52.22 -35.16 -17.07
N GLU A 331 53.09 -35.10 -16.06
CA GLU A 331 52.90 -35.84 -14.80
C GLU A 331 52.00 -35.12 -13.79
N LYS A 332 51.73 -33.82 -13.99
CA LYS A 332 51.02 -32.94 -13.06
C LYS A 332 51.60 -32.98 -11.65
N LYS A 333 52.91 -33.02 -11.55
CA LYS A 333 53.67 -33.03 -10.30
C LYS A 333 54.72 -31.93 -10.29
N SER A 334 55.03 -31.45 -9.10
CA SER A 334 56.17 -30.58 -8.88
C SER A 334 57.48 -31.32 -9.18
N ILE A 335 58.33 -30.70 -9.96
CA ILE A 335 59.68 -31.26 -10.29
C ILE A 335 60.72 -30.28 -9.77
N THR A 336 61.77 -30.85 -9.15
CA THR A 336 62.90 -30.08 -8.67
C THR A 336 64.17 -30.59 -9.32
N PHE A 337 65.02 -29.71 -9.82
CA PHE A 337 66.27 -30.04 -10.40
C PHE A 337 67.35 -28.98 -10.13
N PRO A 338 68.63 -29.30 -9.99
CA PRO A 338 69.69 -28.32 -9.88
C PRO A 338 70.09 -27.81 -11.25
N TYR A 339 70.25 -26.46 -11.35
CA TYR A 339 70.66 -25.79 -12.57
C TYR A 339 71.81 -24.84 -12.30
N TYR A 340 72.87 -24.97 -13.08
CA TYR A 340 74.02 -24.07 -13.01
C TYR A 340 73.92 -22.99 -14.11
N PHE A 341 73.63 -21.77 -13.69
CA PHE A 341 73.52 -20.64 -14.58
C PHE A 341 74.91 -20.03 -14.83
N LYS A 342 75.52 -20.39 -15.96
CA LYS A 342 76.93 -20.08 -16.27
C LYS A 342 77.21 -18.58 -16.36
N THR A 343 76.25 -17.81 -16.93
CA THR A 343 76.36 -16.36 -17.15
C THR A 343 76.57 -15.58 -15.87
N VAL A 344 75.96 -16.01 -14.75
CA VAL A 344 76.10 -15.33 -13.44
C VAL A 344 76.85 -16.14 -12.42
N ASN A 345 77.32 -17.34 -12.78
CA ASN A 345 78.10 -18.26 -11.92
C ASN A 345 77.35 -18.63 -10.61
N ILE A 346 76.04 -18.94 -10.74
CA ILE A 346 75.15 -19.29 -9.60
C ILE A 346 74.55 -20.66 -9.82
N PHE A 347 74.54 -21.49 -8.77
CA PHE A 347 73.75 -22.71 -8.73
C PHE A 347 72.38 -22.43 -8.19
N TYR A 348 71.29 -22.82 -8.93
CA TYR A 348 69.96 -22.73 -8.52
C TYR A 348 69.34 -24.10 -8.29
N ASP A 349 68.57 -24.24 -7.21
CA ASP A 349 67.57 -25.30 -7.11
C ASP A 349 66.29 -24.81 -7.72
N VAL A 350 65.90 -25.36 -8.87
CA VAL A 350 64.75 -24.98 -9.64
C VAL A 350 63.61 -25.89 -9.27
N VAL A 351 62.45 -25.26 -8.93
CA VAL A 351 61.22 -25.97 -8.66
C VAL A 351 60.16 -25.51 -9.68
N LEU A 352 59.63 -26.47 -10.42
CA LEU A 352 58.55 -26.25 -11.40
C LEU A 352 57.26 -26.81 -10.85
N ASN A 353 56.21 -25.99 -10.85
CA ASN A 353 54.85 -26.37 -10.48
C ASN A 353 53.88 -26.10 -11.64
N CYS A 354 52.85 -26.96 -11.80
CA CYS A 354 51.74 -26.64 -12.69
C CYS A 354 50.99 -25.44 -12.14
N SER A 355 50.82 -24.42 -12.96
CA SER A 355 49.95 -23.30 -12.62
C SER A 355 48.47 -23.70 -12.73
N THR A 356 47.58 -22.90 -12.17
CA THR A 356 46.13 -23.05 -12.36
C THR A 356 45.65 -22.69 -13.78
N GLU A 357 46.50 -21.98 -14.52
CA GLU A 357 46.25 -21.61 -15.94
C GLU A 357 46.70 -22.74 -16.86
N PRO A 358 45.94 -23.02 -17.95
CA PRO A 358 46.35 -24.07 -18.90
C PRO A 358 47.70 -23.75 -19.53
N ASP A 359 48.48 -24.80 -19.77
CA ASP A 359 49.82 -24.76 -20.40
C ASP A 359 50.78 -23.75 -19.75
N THR A 360 50.65 -23.57 -18.43
CA THR A 360 51.45 -22.61 -17.67
C THR A 360 52.17 -23.29 -16.51
N VAL A 361 53.40 -22.90 -16.29
CA VAL A 361 54.27 -23.40 -15.23
C VAL A 361 54.72 -22.25 -14.35
N ASP A 362 54.61 -22.44 -13.04
CA ASP A 362 55.23 -21.54 -12.05
C ASP A 362 56.67 -22.07 -11.74
N VAL A 363 57.64 -21.23 -11.97
CA VAL A 363 59.06 -21.52 -11.83
C VAL A 363 59.65 -20.77 -10.65
N PHE A 364 60.24 -21.50 -9.72
CA PHE A 364 60.92 -20.93 -8.56
C PHE A 364 62.40 -21.35 -8.61
N CYS A 365 63.33 -20.38 -8.54
CA CYS A 365 64.72 -20.67 -8.48
C CYS A 365 65.35 -20.14 -7.17
N MET A 366 65.88 -21.03 -6.36
CA MET A 366 66.54 -20.70 -5.11
C MET A 366 68.07 -20.81 -5.28
N ASP A 367 68.79 -19.76 -4.91
CA ASP A 367 70.26 -19.79 -4.92
C ASP A 367 70.76 -20.81 -3.94
N SER A 368 71.40 -21.85 -4.44
CA SER A 368 72.01 -22.98 -3.68
C SER A 368 73.53 -22.99 -3.79
N THR A 369 74.14 -21.89 -4.23
CA THR A 369 75.59 -21.81 -4.50
C THR A 369 76.44 -22.15 -3.24
N GLU A 370 76.04 -21.55 -2.12
CA GLU A 370 76.78 -21.82 -0.85
C GLU A 370 76.67 -23.31 -0.42
N LEU A 371 75.47 -23.87 -0.53
CA LEU A 371 75.22 -25.28 -0.22
C LEU A 371 76.05 -26.19 -1.14
N HIS A 372 76.00 -25.89 -2.45
CA HIS A 372 76.75 -26.64 -3.45
C HIS A 372 78.23 -26.57 -3.17
N ASN A 373 78.82 -25.43 -2.92
CA ASN A 373 80.24 -25.24 -2.62
C ASN A 373 80.67 -25.97 -1.29
N ALA A 374 79.78 -25.86 -0.28
CA ALA A 374 80.02 -26.64 0.99
C ALA A 374 80.04 -28.14 0.78
N GLN A 375 79.10 -28.67 -0.04
CA GLN A 375 79.08 -30.09 -0.40
C GLN A 375 80.37 -30.51 -1.16
N GLN A 376 80.77 -29.70 -2.14
CA GLN A 376 82.01 -29.99 -2.88
C GLN A 376 83.25 -29.96 -1.99
N MET A 377 83.36 -29.01 -1.07
CA MET A 377 84.41 -28.97 -0.08
C MET A 377 84.41 -30.22 0.82
N LEU A 378 83.22 -30.64 1.25
CA LEU A 378 83.04 -31.82 2.08
C LEU A 378 83.53 -33.10 1.34
N ILE A 379 83.11 -33.24 0.05
CA ILE A 379 83.51 -34.36 -0.79
C ILE A 379 85.05 -34.35 -1.00
N ALA A 380 85.62 -33.18 -1.34
CA ALA A 380 87.08 -33.05 -1.50
C ALA A 380 87.88 -33.36 -0.21
N THR A 381 87.33 -32.93 0.93
CA THR A 381 87.92 -33.16 2.24
C THR A 381 87.82 -34.67 2.61
N ASN A 382 86.67 -35.30 2.40
CA ASN A 382 86.50 -36.72 2.60
C ASN A 382 87.40 -37.55 1.70
N HIS A 383 87.59 -37.17 0.42
CA HIS A 383 88.47 -37.84 -0.49
C HIS A 383 89.95 -37.72 -0.05
N LYS A 384 90.37 -36.52 0.41
CA LYS A 384 91.73 -36.34 0.99
C LYS A 384 91.93 -37.15 2.25
N LEU A 385 90.90 -37.26 3.13
CA LEU A 385 90.96 -38.06 4.34
C LEU A 385 91.04 -39.53 4.02
N SER A 386 90.27 -40.00 3.04
CA SER A 386 90.32 -41.43 2.56
C SER A 386 91.67 -41.75 1.98
N MET A 387 92.25 -40.88 1.16
CA MET A 387 93.64 -41.13 0.65
C MET A 387 94.70 -41.07 1.73
N ALA A 388 94.54 -40.22 2.75
CA ALA A 388 95.46 -40.21 3.89
C ALA A 388 95.38 -41.45 4.76
N LEU A 389 94.19 -42.06 4.86
CA LEU A 389 93.96 -43.32 5.59
C LEU A 389 94.48 -44.57 4.81
N GLU A 390 94.57 -44.52 3.48
CA GLU A 390 95.09 -45.59 2.65
C GLU A 390 96.65 -45.61 2.63
N VAL A 391 97.33 -44.52 3.02
CA VAL A 391 98.77 -44.37 3.04
C VAL A 391 99.39 -44.55 4.44
N ALA A 392 98.57 -44.66 5.52
CA ALA A 392 98.97 -44.90 6.89
C ALA A 392 98.82 -46.38 7.24
#